data_b041fbbaed00b5a0e23748dc5092206a
#
_entry.id   b041fbbaed00b5a0e23748dc5092206a
#
_cell.length_a   1.000
_cell.length_b   1.000
_cell.length_c   1.000
_cell.angle_alpha   90.00
_cell.angle_beta   90.00
_cell.angle_gamma   90.00
#
_symmetry.space_group_name_H-M   'P 1'
#
loop_
_entity.id
_entity.type
_entity.pdbx_description
1 polymer ?
#
loop_
_entity_poly.entity_id
_entity_poly.type
_entity_poly.pdbx_seq_one_letter_code
_entity_poly.pdbx_strand_id
1 'polypeptide(L)'
;LGGYISDRWVQKDIRGRVYTGATGLLMIIPSLLFIGYGHSLLAVVFGTVLFGVGFGFFDANNMPILCQFVSSRYRATAYGIMNMCGVFAGAAITRILGESTDAGHLGRDFALLAVLVLAMLVILLTCLRPKTIDMKE
;
A
#
# COMPACT_ATOMS: atom_id res chain seq x y z
N LEU A 1 9.56 10.21 6.24
CA LEU A 1 10.58 9.16 6.26
C LEU A 1 10.56 8.34 4.96
N GLY A 2 9.38 7.83 4.53
CA GLY A 2 9.25 6.99 3.33
C GLY A 2 9.79 7.64 2.05
N GLY A 3 9.46 8.90 1.79
CA GLY A 3 9.98 9.64 0.63
C GLY A 3 11.51 9.81 0.66
N TYR A 4 12.08 10.16 1.81
CA TYR A 4 13.53 10.33 1.94
C TYR A 4 14.32 9.03 1.66
N ILE A 5 13.84 7.89 2.18
CA ILE A 5 14.44 6.58 1.92
C ILE A 5 14.32 6.22 0.44
N SER A 6 13.13 6.45 -0.12
CA SER A 6 12.84 6.21 -1.54
C SER A 6 13.76 7.01 -2.46
N ASP A 7 13.94 8.30 -2.21
CA ASP A 7 14.79 9.17 -3.04
C ASP A 7 16.26 8.75 -2.98
N ARG A 8 16.71 8.24 -1.84
CA ARG A 8 18.07 7.73 -1.69
C ARG A 8 18.29 6.38 -2.41
N TRP A 9 17.25 5.55 -2.47
CA TRP A 9 17.29 4.28 -3.21
C TRP A 9 17.21 4.50 -4.73
N VAL A 10 16.39 5.45 -5.18
CA VAL A 10 16.29 5.80 -6.61
C VAL A 10 17.64 6.26 -7.20
N GLN A 11 18.50 6.91 -6.40
CA GLN A 11 19.85 7.28 -6.84
C GLN A 11 20.75 6.06 -7.14
N LYS A 12 20.43 4.90 -6.56
CA LYS A 12 21.19 3.65 -6.76
C LYS A 12 20.51 2.71 -7.77
N ASP A 13 19.17 2.67 -7.75
CA ASP A 13 18.36 1.82 -8.62
C ASP A 13 17.07 2.57 -8.99
N ILE A 14 16.76 2.63 -10.28
CA ILE A 14 15.55 3.25 -10.83
C ILE A 14 14.25 2.67 -10.22
N ARG A 15 14.30 1.42 -9.73
CA ARG A 15 13.22 0.72 -9.03
C ARG A 15 13.14 1.03 -7.53
N GLY A 16 13.98 1.90 -7.00
CA GLY A 16 14.05 2.21 -5.56
C GLY A 16 12.71 2.63 -4.96
N ARG A 17 11.87 3.37 -5.70
CA ARG A 17 10.51 3.75 -5.28
C ARG A 17 9.57 2.56 -5.19
N VAL A 18 9.67 1.64 -6.13
CA VAL A 18 8.88 0.40 -6.11
C VAL A 18 9.27 -0.47 -4.92
N TYR A 19 10.56 -0.59 -4.63
CA TYR A 19 11.05 -1.35 -3.47
C TYR A 19 10.63 -0.73 -2.13
N THR A 20 10.64 0.60 -2.03
CA THR A 20 10.16 1.29 -0.81
C THR A 20 8.67 1.07 -0.61
N GLY A 21 7.85 1.17 -1.67
CA GLY A 21 6.43 0.84 -1.62
C GLY A 21 6.18 -0.64 -1.27
N ALA A 22 6.97 -1.54 -1.84
CA ALA A 22 6.92 -2.97 -1.53
C ALA A 22 7.25 -3.27 -0.07
N THR A 23 8.23 -2.58 0.51
CA THR A 23 8.54 -2.69 1.95
C THR A 23 7.36 -2.25 2.81
N GLY A 24 6.66 -1.18 2.42
CA GLY A 24 5.42 -0.75 3.08
C GLY A 24 4.35 -1.84 3.05
N LEU A 25 4.07 -2.42 1.87
CA LEU A 25 3.10 -3.51 1.73
C LEU A 25 3.50 -4.75 2.55
N LEU A 26 4.80 -5.08 2.59
CA LEU A 26 5.31 -6.19 3.39
C LEU A 26 5.06 -5.99 4.89
N MET A 27 5.14 -4.76 5.40
CA MET A 27 4.83 -4.43 6.79
C MET A 27 3.31 -4.49 7.08
N ILE A 28 2.47 -4.20 6.09
CA ILE A 28 1.00 -4.25 6.23
C ILE A 28 0.53 -5.70 6.45
N ILE A 29 1.14 -6.69 5.82
CA ILE A 29 0.72 -8.10 5.94
C ILE A 29 0.67 -8.59 7.39
N PRO A 30 1.78 -8.58 8.16
CA PRO A 30 1.72 -8.98 9.56
C PRO A 30 0.85 -8.06 10.42
N SER A 31 0.76 -6.76 10.10
CA SER A 31 -0.09 -5.83 10.85
C SER A 31 -1.56 -6.22 10.78
N LEU A 32 -2.07 -6.63 9.63
CA LEU A 32 -3.45 -7.10 9.47
C LEU A 32 -3.72 -8.36 10.30
N LEU A 33 -2.75 -9.27 10.39
CA LEU A 33 -2.88 -10.46 11.23
C LEU A 33 -2.90 -10.11 12.73
N PHE A 34 -2.06 -9.17 13.17
CA PHE A 34 -2.08 -8.68 14.56
C PHE A 34 -3.40 -8.00 14.91
N ILE A 35 -4.00 -7.23 13.99
CA ILE A 35 -5.29 -6.58 14.20
C ILE A 35 -6.42 -7.61 14.20
N GLY A 36 -6.42 -8.56 13.26
CA GLY A 36 -7.50 -9.53 13.08
C GLY A 36 -7.54 -10.63 14.15
N TYR A 37 -6.38 -11.08 14.63
CA TYR A 37 -6.26 -12.18 15.60
C TYR A 37 -5.69 -11.75 16.97
N GLY A 38 -5.43 -10.46 17.15
CA GLY A 38 -4.88 -9.96 18.41
C GLY A 38 -5.85 -10.10 19.58
N HIS A 39 -5.52 -10.98 20.55
CA HIS A 39 -6.32 -11.18 21.77
C HIS A 39 -5.98 -10.18 22.89
N SER A 40 -4.97 -9.34 22.72
CA SER A 40 -4.58 -8.32 23.70
C SER A 40 -4.63 -6.92 23.07
N LEU A 41 -4.98 -5.93 23.87
CA LEU A 41 -4.97 -4.53 23.44
C LEU A 41 -3.59 -4.14 22.88
N LEU A 42 -2.51 -4.62 23.49
CA LEU A 42 -1.15 -4.31 23.09
C LEU A 42 -0.82 -4.87 21.68
N ALA A 43 -1.29 -6.08 21.35
CA ALA A 43 -1.13 -6.67 20.03
C ALA A 43 -1.88 -5.87 18.95
N VAL A 44 -3.11 -5.44 19.24
CA VAL A 44 -3.91 -4.62 18.31
C VAL A 44 -3.29 -3.24 18.11
N VAL A 45 -2.85 -2.58 19.18
CA VAL A 45 -2.18 -1.28 19.10
C VAL A 45 -0.88 -1.40 18.29
N PHE A 46 -0.06 -2.41 18.56
CA PHE A 46 1.17 -2.66 17.80
C PHE A 46 0.86 -2.90 16.31
N GLY A 47 -0.14 -3.75 16.01
CA GLY A 47 -0.60 -3.97 14.64
C GLY A 47 -1.03 -2.68 13.94
N THR A 48 -1.80 -1.83 14.62
CA THR A 48 -2.28 -0.56 14.08
C THR A 48 -1.13 0.42 13.79
N VAL A 49 -0.16 0.52 14.70
CA VAL A 49 1.04 1.35 14.49
C VAL A 49 1.86 0.83 13.31
N LEU A 50 2.07 -0.48 13.24
CA LEU A 50 2.79 -1.11 12.14
C LEU A 50 2.08 -0.91 10.80
N PHE A 51 0.74 -0.98 10.78
CA PHE A 51 -0.09 -0.66 9.61
C PHE A 51 0.13 0.79 9.17
N GLY A 52 0.04 1.74 10.09
CA GLY A 52 0.22 3.16 9.78
C GLY A 52 1.60 3.47 9.19
N VAL A 53 2.65 2.87 9.74
CA VAL A 53 4.02 3.01 9.21
C VAL A 53 4.11 2.38 7.81
N GLY A 54 3.64 1.14 7.62
CA GLY A 54 3.66 0.45 6.33
C GLY A 54 2.86 1.20 5.26
N PHE A 55 1.65 1.67 5.61
CA PHE A 55 0.83 2.47 4.72
C PHE A 55 1.51 3.79 4.35
N GLY A 56 2.14 4.47 5.30
CA GLY A 56 2.88 5.70 5.02
C GLY A 56 4.08 5.50 4.07
N PHE A 57 4.78 4.37 4.15
CA PHE A 57 5.82 4.00 3.19
C PHE A 57 5.27 3.75 1.78
N PHE A 58 4.15 3.06 1.68
CA PHE A 58 3.47 2.80 0.42
C PHE A 58 2.91 4.08 -0.19
N ASP A 59 2.13 4.85 0.57
CA ASP A 59 1.41 6.04 0.09
C ASP A 59 2.36 7.16 -0.36
N ALA A 60 3.45 7.40 0.38
CA ALA A 60 4.47 8.39 0.01
C ALA A 60 5.12 8.12 -1.37
N ASN A 61 5.02 6.91 -1.90
CA ASN A 61 5.61 6.53 -3.18
C ASN A 61 4.58 6.43 -4.32
N ASN A 62 3.28 6.50 -4.05
CA ASN A 62 2.24 6.37 -5.07
C ASN A 62 2.37 7.43 -6.18
N MET A 63 2.43 8.70 -5.84
CA MET A 63 2.59 9.78 -6.82
C MET A 63 3.95 9.71 -7.54
N PRO A 64 5.08 9.54 -6.87
CA PRO A 64 6.37 9.37 -7.53
C PRO A 64 6.44 8.17 -8.48
N ILE A 65 5.83 7.03 -8.12
CA ILE A 65 5.74 5.86 -9.02
C ILE A 65 4.89 6.20 -10.24
N LEU A 66 3.73 6.83 -10.05
CA LEU A 66 2.86 7.24 -11.15
C LEU A 66 3.62 8.13 -12.16
N CYS A 67 4.45 9.07 -11.68
CA CYS A 67 5.25 9.95 -12.51
C CYS A 67 6.28 9.21 -13.39
N GLN A 68 6.65 7.99 -13.03
CA GLN A 68 7.54 7.15 -13.83
C GLN A 68 6.84 6.50 -15.05
N PHE A 69 5.50 6.51 -15.07
CA PHE A 69 4.70 5.85 -16.12
C PHE A 69 3.81 6.81 -16.89
N VAL A 70 3.57 8.03 -16.38
CA VAL A 70 2.64 9.00 -16.97
C VAL A 70 3.35 10.30 -17.28
N SER A 71 3.16 10.83 -18.51
CA SER A 71 3.72 12.12 -18.92
C SER A 71 3.17 13.26 -18.06
N SER A 72 3.92 14.37 -17.98
CA SER A 72 3.62 15.52 -17.11
C SER A 72 2.21 16.09 -17.32
N ARG A 73 1.75 16.09 -18.59
CA ARG A 73 0.42 16.59 -18.97
C ARG A 73 -0.75 15.85 -18.32
N TYR A 74 -0.62 14.55 -18.07
CA TYR A 74 -1.71 13.69 -17.59
C TYR A 74 -1.59 13.27 -16.13
N ARG A 75 -0.54 13.69 -15.42
CA ARG A 75 -0.25 13.27 -14.02
C ARG A 75 -1.38 13.58 -13.06
N ALA A 76 -1.94 14.79 -13.13
CA ALA A 76 -3.04 15.19 -12.24
C ALA A 76 -4.29 14.32 -12.46
N THR A 77 -4.66 14.07 -13.70
CA THR A 77 -5.82 13.24 -14.04
C THR A 77 -5.59 11.78 -13.61
N ALA A 78 -4.42 11.22 -13.91
CA ALA A 78 -4.10 9.85 -13.55
C ALA A 78 -4.07 9.65 -12.03
N TYR A 79 -3.51 10.61 -11.28
CA TYR A 79 -3.51 10.59 -9.82
C TYR A 79 -4.92 10.72 -9.24
N GLY A 80 -5.75 11.58 -9.83
CA GLY A 80 -7.16 11.72 -9.45
C GLY A 80 -7.95 10.42 -9.63
N ILE A 81 -7.77 9.74 -10.77
CA ILE A 81 -8.41 8.44 -11.04
C ILE A 81 -7.92 7.38 -10.04
N MET A 82 -6.61 7.31 -9.81
CA MET A 82 -6.02 6.38 -8.84
C MET A 82 -6.60 6.59 -7.43
N ASN A 83 -6.68 7.83 -6.96
CA ASN A 83 -7.27 8.15 -5.66
C ASN A 83 -8.76 7.81 -5.59
N MET A 84 -9.52 8.11 -6.65
CA MET A 84 -10.94 7.78 -6.73
C MET A 84 -11.15 6.26 -6.59
N CYS A 85 -10.40 5.46 -7.33
CA CYS A 85 -10.44 3.99 -7.21
C CYS A 85 -10.08 3.54 -5.76
N GLY A 86 -9.08 4.15 -5.15
CA GLY A 86 -8.67 3.87 -3.78
C GLY A 86 -9.79 4.17 -2.77
N VAL A 87 -10.46 5.31 -2.89
CA VAL A 87 -11.59 5.69 -2.02
C VAL A 87 -12.76 4.72 -2.15
N PHE A 88 -13.15 4.35 -3.38
CA PHE A 88 -14.22 3.38 -3.60
C PHE A 88 -13.88 1.99 -3.05
N ALA A 89 -12.65 1.53 -3.29
CA ALA A 89 -12.17 0.27 -2.74
C ALA A 89 -12.16 0.30 -1.20
N GLY A 90 -11.68 1.39 -0.60
CA GLY A 90 -11.68 1.58 0.84
C GLY A 90 -13.08 1.57 1.45
N ALA A 91 -14.04 2.26 0.82
CA ALA A 91 -15.44 2.27 1.25
C ALA A 91 -16.06 0.85 1.20
N ALA A 92 -15.81 0.10 0.12
CA ALA A 92 -16.29 -1.28 -0.02
C ALA A 92 -15.68 -2.20 1.06
N ILE A 93 -14.38 -2.11 1.30
CA ILE A 93 -13.69 -2.89 2.35
C ILE A 93 -14.23 -2.54 3.73
N THR A 94 -14.42 -1.25 4.03
CA THR A 94 -14.96 -0.80 5.33
C THR A 94 -16.35 -1.36 5.59
N ARG A 95 -17.21 -1.38 4.56
CA ARG A 95 -18.54 -1.98 4.66
C ARG A 95 -18.48 -3.49 4.95
N ILE A 96 -17.67 -4.23 4.19
CA ILE A 96 -17.50 -5.68 4.37
C ILE A 96 -16.97 -5.98 5.77
N LEU A 97 -15.97 -5.26 6.25
CA LEU A 97 -15.42 -5.44 7.59
C LEU A 97 -16.44 -5.09 8.68
N GLY A 98 -17.31 -4.09 8.47
CA GLY A 98 -18.40 -3.76 9.39
C GLY A 98 -19.39 -4.92 9.54
N GLU A 99 -19.90 -5.44 8.42
CA GLU A 99 -20.81 -6.59 8.40
C GLU A 99 -20.16 -7.84 9.01
N SER A 100 -18.87 -8.06 8.80
CA SER A 100 -18.13 -9.19 9.36
C SER A 100 -17.85 -9.05 10.86
N THR A 101 -17.73 -7.84 11.36
CA THR A 101 -17.58 -7.56 12.79
C THR A 101 -18.83 -8.01 13.53
N ASP A 102 -20.01 -7.67 13.03
CA ASP A 102 -21.28 -8.06 13.58
C ASP A 102 -21.50 -9.60 13.56
N ALA A 103 -20.94 -10.26 12.54
CA ALA A 103 -21.01 -11.72 12.39
C ALA A 103 -19.89 -12.48 13.17
N GLY A 104 -18.96 -11.80 13.82
CA GLY A 104 -17.87 -12.43 14.56
C GLY A 104 -16.74 -13.03 13.68
N HIS A 105 -16.68 -12.70 12.39
CA HIS A 105 -15.72 -13.26 11.43
C HIS A 105 -14.55 -12.32 11.09
N LEU A 106 -14.35 -11.27 11.86
CA LEU A 106 -13.39 -10.20 11.59
C LEU A 106 -11.96 -10.72 11.34
N GLY A 107 -11.49 -11.68 12.15
CA GLY A 107 -10.14 -12.24 11.99
C GLY A 107 -9.91 -12.91 10.62
N ARG A 108 -10.92 -13.66 10.15
CA ARG A 108 -10.88 -14.30 8.82
C ARG A 108 -10.74 -13.25 7.70
N ASP A 109 -11.46 -12.15 7.80
CA ASP A 109 -11.49 -11.15 6.75
C ASP A 109 -10.22 -10.29 6.74
N PHE A 110 -9.63 -10.03 7.89
CA PHE A 110 -8.27 -9.48 7.96
C PHE A 110 -7.22 -10.42 7.37
N ALA A 111 -7.34 -11.73 7.54
CA ALA A 111 -6.46 -12.69 6.89
C ALA A 111 -6.64 -12.70 5.37
N LEU A 112 -7.88 -12.61 4.86
CA LEU A 112 -8.14 -12.49 3.43
C LEU A 112 -7.55 -11.20 2.85
N LEU A 113 -7.66 -10.08 3.57
CA LEU A 113 -7.01 -8.82 3.18
C LEU A 113 -5.48 -8.96 3.15
N ALA A 114 -4.88 -9.66 4.11
CA ALA A 114 -3.44 -9.92 4.11
C ALA A 114 -3.00 -10.72 2.87
N VAL A 115 -3.79 -11.73 2.45
CA VAL A 115 -3.53 -12.48 1.21
C VAL A 115 -3.67 -11.59 -0.03
N LEU A 116 -4.66 -10.69 -0.04
CA LEU A 116 -4.88 -9.72 -1.12
C LEU A 116 -3.69 -8.75 -1.23
N VAL A 117 -3.20 -8.24 -0.10
CA VAL A 117 -2.01 -7.37 -0.05
C VAL A 117 -0.77 -8.13 -0.52
N LEU A 118 -0.63 -9.42 -0.17
CA LEU A 118 0.46 -10.26 -0.66
C LEU A 118 0.41 -10.42 -2.19
N ALA A 119 -0.77 -10.66 -2.76
CA ALA A 119 -0.95 -10.72 -4.20
C ALA A 119 -0.58 -9.39 -4.88
N MET A 120 -1.02 -8.26 -4.30
CA MET A 120 -0.65 -6.93 -4.78
C MET A 120 0.85 -6.66 -4.69
N LEU A 121 1.51 -7.12 -3.63
CA LEU A 121 2.98 -7.03 -3.49
C LEU A 121 3.69 -7.80 -4.62
N VAL A 122 3.23 -8.99 -4.96
CA VAL A 122 3.79 -9.78 -6.07
C VAL A 122 3.58 -9.06 -7.41
N ILE A 123 2.38 -8.54 -7.66
CA ILE A 123 2.08 -7.76 -8.87
C ILE A 123 2.96 -6.51 -8.94
N LEU A 124 3.10 -5.77 -7.84
CA LEU A 124 3.95 -4.59 -7.77
C LEU A 124 5.40 -4.90 -8.16
N LEU A 125 5.96 -5.98 -7.64
CA LEU A 125 7.36 -6.36 -7.89
C LEU A 125 7.59 -6.93 -9.30
N THR A 126 6.60 -7.63 -9.85
CA THR A 126 6.73 -8.30 -11.16
C THR A 126 6.35 -7.40 -12.33
N CYS A 127 5.25 -6.65 -12.21
CA CYS A 127 4.68 -5.86 -13.30
C CYS A 127 5.26 -4.45 -13.37
N LEU A 128 5.55 -3.80 -12.24
CA LEU A 128 6.06 -2.43 -12.23
C LEU A 128 7.58 -2.39 -12.48
N ARG A 129 7.94 -2.16 -13.76
CA ARG A 129 9.34 -2.04 -14.21
C ARG A 129 9.55 -0.67 -14.86
N PRO A 130 9.75 0.40 -14.08
CA PRO A 130 10.00 1.73 -14.64
C PRO A 130 11.31 1.73 -15.43
N LYS A 131 11.29 2.41 -16.59
CA LYS A 131 12.48 2.59 -17.44
C LYS A 131 13.15 3.95 -17.25
N THR A 132 12.44 4.88 -16.62
CA THR A 132 12.88 6.28 -16.42
C THR A 132 12.59 6.70 -14.98
N ILE A 133 13.33 7.70 -14.48
CA ILE A 133 13.05 8.32 -13.17
C ILE A 133 11.75 9.12 -13.26
N ASP A 134 11.56 9.80 -14.39
CA ASP A 134 10.33 10.53 -14.72
C ASP A 134 10.07 10.41 -16.22
N MET A 135 8.81 10.21 -16.61
CA MET A 135 8.43 10.33 -18.01
C MET A 135 8.55 11.81 -18.42
N LYS A 136 9.45 12.07 -19.36
CA LYS A 136 9.53 13.37 -20.04
C LYS A 136 8.65 13.34 -21.29
N GLU A 137 8.10 14.48 -21.66
CA GLU A 137 7.44 14.69 -22.95
C GLU A 137 8.45 14.68 -24.09
#